data_e3788990822a101cd2646c7f75855166
#
_entry.id   e3788990822a101cd2646c7f75855166
#
_cell.length_a   1.000
_cell.length_b   1.000
_cell.length_c   1.000
_cell.angle_alpha   90.00
_cell.angle_beta   90.00
_cell.angle_gamma   90.00
#
_symmetry.space_group_name_H-M   'P 1'
#
loop_
_entity.id
_entity.type
_entity.pdbx_description
1 polymer ?
#
loop_
_entity_poly.entity_id
_entity_poly.type
_entity_poly.pdbx_seq_one_letter_code
_entity_poly.pdbx_strand_id
1 'polypeptide(L)'
;FEITNTDNVWDTQSEIFAGSVMWYTKQAYKLWKNVYLRDSYDDADGAVNGYINAIFDGNSSMAGCQPSSNNASMSFTGGTMKVGSGGGGPLTNSYATLDIIGHEYAHAVTGSTAELEYQNESGALNESFADIFGEALELYSNGTNDWLMGAERDGGYIRNLSNPKDKGQPDTYLGTNWYNGANDFGGVHTNSGVQNFWFY
;
A
#
# COMPACT_ATOMS: atom_id res chain seq x y z
N PHE A 1 2.30 20.54 6.79
CA PHE A 1 3.66 21.09 6.71
C PHE A 1 4.28 20.62 5.40
N GLU A 2 4.81 21.53 4.61
CA GLU A 2 5.67 21.21 3.49
C GLU A 2 7.07 20.94 4.05
N ILE A 3 7.65 19.79 3.70
CA ILE A 3 9.04 19.50 4.04
C ILE A 3 9.88 20.11 2.95
N THR A 4 10.59 21.17 3.28
CA THR A 4 11.56 21.82 2.40
C THR A 4 12.95 21.48 2.87
N ASN A 5 13.80 21.04 1.97
CA ASN A 5 15.21 20.85 2.21
C ASN A 5 15.97 22.04 1.61
N THR A 6 16.68 22.81 2.45
CA THR A 6 17.33 24.07 2.07
C THR A 6 18.81 23.93 1.74
N ASP A 7 19.45 22.84 2.16
CA ASP A 7 20.88 22.59 2.00
C ASP A 7 21.19 21.38 1.12
N ASN A 8 20.15 20.70 0.61
CA ASN A 8 20.26 19.51 -0.22
C ASN A 8 20.88 18.28 0.49
N VAL A 9 20.87 18.30 1.83
CA VAL A 9 21.30 17.18 2.69
C VAL A 9 20.09 16.60 3.41
N TRP A 10 19.76 15.35 3.10
CA TRP A 10 18.59 14.64 3.64
C TRP A 10 19.04 13.77 4.82
N ASP A 11 19.32 14.39 5.96
CA ASP A 11 19.91 13.75 7.14
C ASP A 11 19.03 13.70 8.38
N THR A 12 17.99 14.51 8.44
CA THR A 12 17.00 14.38 9.51
C THR A 12 16.06 13.22 9.25
N GLN A 13 15.56 12.59 10.31
CA GLN A 13 14.65 11.45 10.21
C GLN A 13 13.39 11.75 9.36
N SER A 14 12.84 12.96 9.50
CA SER A 14 11.69 13.39 8.70
C SER A 14 12.04 13.60 7.22
N GLU A 15 13.20 14.12 6.93
CA GLU A 15 13.68 14.32 5.55
C GLU A 15 13.97 12.98 4.87
N ILE A 16 14.62 12.05 5.57
CA ILE A 16 14.86 10.68 5.07
C ILE A 16 13.52 10.02 4.76
N PHE A 17 12.54 10.15 5.65
CA PHE A 17 11.21 9.58 5.44
C PHE A 17 10.50 10.21 4.23
N ALA A 18 10.51 11.53 4.12
CA ALA A 18 9.94 12.23 2.97
C ALA A 18 10.65 11.86 1.66
N GLY A 19 11.97 11.81 1.68
CA GLY A 19 12.80 11.41 0.55
C GLY A 19 12.48 9.98 0.08
N SER A 20 12.30 9.06 1.02
CA SER A 20 11.93 7.66 0.72
C SER A 20 10.56 7.58 0.05
N VAL A 21 9.53 8.21 0.63
CA VAL A 21 8.17 8.23 0.04
C VAL A 21 8.20 8.86 -1.36
N MET A 22 8.89 9.97 -1.53
CA MET A 22 9.03 10.65 -2.82
C MET A 22 9.75 9.75 -3.84
N TRP A 23 10.83 9.09 -3.45
CA TRP A 23 11.60 8.22 -4.33
C TRP A 23 10.78 6.99 -4.75
N TYR A 24 10.11 6.32 -3.80
CA TYR A 24 9.28 5.14 -4.07
C TYR A 24 8.08 5.49 -4.96
N THR A 25 7.41 6.62 -4.70
CA THR A 25 6.33 7.12 -5.56
C THR A 25 6.83 7.38 -6.99
N LYS A 26 8.04 7.95 -7.13
CA LYS A 26 8.66 8.14 -8.45
C LYS A 26 8.98 6.80 -9.14
N GLN A 27 9.39 5.76 -8.41
CA GLN A 27 9.58 4.43 -9.00
C GLN A 27 8.24 3.82 -9.44
N ALA A 28 7.17 3.99 -8.64
CA ALA A 28 5.82 3.56 -9.03
C ALA A 28 5.38 4.23 -10.33
N TYR A 29 5.48 5.56 -10.42
CA TYR A 29 5.22 6.28 -11.67
C TYR A 29 6.01 5.70 -12.86
N LYS A 30 7.31 5.44 -12.69
CA LYS A 30 8.16 4.87 -13.74
C LYS A 30 7.75 3.47 -14.15
N LEU A 31 7.36 2.61 -13.20
CA LEU A 31 6.84 1.28 -13.48
C LEU A 31 5.63 1.40 -14.40
N TRP A 32 4.64 2.20 -14.02
CA TRP A 32 3.43 2.37 -14.79
C TRP A 32 3.69 2.99 -16.17
N LYS A 33 4.57 4.00 -16.24
CA LYS A 33 4.91 4.65 -17.51
C LYS A 33 5.71 3.77 -18.45
N ASN A 34 6.74 3.11 -17.95
CA ASN A 34 7.71 2.42 -18.82
C ASN A 34 7.31 0.98 -19.14
N VAL A 35 6.62 0.30 -18.22
CA VAL A 35 6.22 -1.11 -18.39
C VAL A 35 4.78 -1.21 -18.89
N TYR A 36 3.87 -0.47 -18.27
CA TYR A 36 2.45 -0.54 -18.59
C TYR A 36 1.97 0.56 -19.56
N LEU A 37 2.88 1.46 -19.99
CA LEU A 37 2.62 2.56 -20.94
C LEU A 37 1.51 3.50 -20.48
N ARG A 38 1.37 3.66 -19.17
CA ARG A 38 0.35 4.49 -18.54
C ARG A 38 0.97 5.77 -17.97
N ASP A 39 0.40 6.91 -18.28
CA ASP A 39 0.91 8.20 -17.82
C ASP A 39 0.28 8.58 -16.48
N SER A 40 1.00 8.25 -15.39
CA SER A 40 0.52 8.38 -14.01
C SER A 40 -0.66 7.43 -13.68
N TYR A 41 -1.28 7.61 -12.51
CA TYR A 41 -2.39 6.77 -12.03
C TYR A 41 -3.66 6.95 -12.85
N ASP A 42 -3.87 8.12 -13.45
CA ASP A 42 -5.07 8.51 -14.21
C ASP A 42 -4.89 8.43 -15.73
N ASP A 43 -3.70 8.08 -16.21
CA ASP A 43 -3.30 8.11 -17.62
C ASP A 43 -3.36 9.52 -18.24
N ALA A 44 -3.16 10.55 -17.41
CA ALA A 44 -3.25 11.96 -17.78
C ALA A 44 -2.21 12.84 -17.06
N ASP A 45 -1.07 12.26 -16.66
CA ASP A 45 0.02 12.94 -15.92
C ASP A 45 -0.44 13.52 -14.57
N GLY A 46 -1.43 12.91 -13.93
CA GLY A 46 -1.97 13.33 -12.65
C GLY A 46 -0.91 13.37 -11.55
N ALA A 47 -0.83 14.49 -10.83
CA ALA A 47 0.14 14.66 -9.76
C ALA A 47 -0.22 13.82 -8.54
N VAL A 48 0.79 13.22 -7.91
CA VAL A 48 0.66 12.55 -6.61
C VAL A 48 1.22 13.44 -5.50
N ASN A 49 0.37 13.78 -4.52
CA ASN A 49 0.74 14.56 -3.35
C ASN A 49 0.93 13.63 -2.16
N GLY A 50 2.18 13.50 -1.67
CA GLY A 50 2.53 12.66 -0.52
C GLY A 50 2.45 13.42 0.79
N TYR A 51 1.76 12.85 1.78
CA TYR A 51 1.71 13.33 3.15
C TYR A 51 2.35 12.28 4.06
N ILE A 52 3.39 12.65 4.77
CA ILE A 52 4.09 11.77 5.73
C ILE A 52 3.66 12.06 7.16
N ASN A 53 4.01 11.15 8.08
CA ASN A 53 3.59 11.20 9.49
C ASN A 53 2.07 11.31 9.63
N ALA A 54 1.34 10.70 8.71
CA ALA A 54 -0.10 10.71 8.73
C ALA A 54 -0.63 9.96 9.95
N ILE A 55 -1.66 10.53 10.57
CA ILE A 55 -2.45 9.88 11.60
C ILE A 55 -3.80 9.56 10.97
N PHE A 56 -4.15 8.29 10.99
CA PHE A 56 -5.43 7.81 10.50
C PHE A 56 -6.41 7.80 11.64
N ASP A 57 -7.42 8.63 11.54
CA ASP A 57 -8.52 8.64 12.51
C ASP A 57 -9.19 7.28 12.48
N GLY A 58 -9.36 6.67 13.65
CA GLY A 58 -10.03 5.37 13.78
C GLY A 58 -11.51 5.42 13.40
N ASN A 59 -11.88 6.24 12.43
CA ASN A 59 -13.23 6.44 11.93
C ASN A 59 -13.64 5.34 10.93
N SER A 60 -13.24 4.12 11.22
CA SER A 60 -14.03 2.99 10.79
C SER A 60 -15.20 2.90 11.76
N SER A 61 -16.38 2.57 11.29
CA SER A 61 -17.60 2.32 12.06
C SER A 61 -17.45 1.22 13.14
N MET A 62 -16.24 0.91 13.57
CA MET A 62 -15.90 -0.05 14.61
C MET A 62 -15.66 0.66 15.94
N ALA A 63 -16.52 0.35 16.92
CA ALA A 63 -16.31 0.78 18.30
C ALA A 63 -14.93 0.27 18.77
N GLY A 64 -14.05 1.21 19.17
CA GLY A 64 -12.73 0.91 19.74
C GLY A 64 -11.53 1.22 18.87
N CYS A 65 -11.70 1.66 17.61
CA CYS A 65 -10.57 2.14 16.81
C CYS A 65 -9.98 3.44 17.39
N GLN A 66 -8.70 3.41 17.65
CA GLN A 66 -7.93 4.59 18.09
C GLN A 66 -7.18 5.19 16.91
N PRO A 67 -6.93 6.51 16.89
CA PRO A 67 -6.04 7.12 15.91
C PRO A 67 -4.71 6.37 15.85
N SER A 68 -4.23 6.06 14.65
CA SER A 68 -3.02 5.26 14.44
C SER A 68 -2.16 5.84 13.32
N SER A 69 -0.85 5.78 13.51
CA SER A 69 0.13 6.01 12.44
C SER A 69 0.55 4.72 11.73
N ASN A 70 -0.08 3.58 12.08
CA ASN A 70 0.21 2.26 11.53
C ASN A 70 -0.64 2.00 10.28
N ASN A 71 -0.52 2.84 9.25
CA ASN A 71 -1.22 2.65 8.00
C ASN A 71 -0.57 3.48 6.87
N ALA A 72 -0.91 3.14 5.63
CA ALA A 72 -0.78 4.00 4.47
C ALA A 72 -2.15 4.04 3.76
N SER A 73 -2.37 5.01 2.90
CA SER A 73 -3.57 5.07 2.07
C SER A 73 -3.37 5.96 0.85
N MET A 74 -4.07 5.64 -0.23
CA MET A 74 -4.15 6.45 -1.44
C MET A 74 -5.61 6.81 -1.75
N SER A 75 -5.85 8.05 -2.13
CA SER A 75 -7.16 8.46 -2.64
C SER A 75 -7.40 7.87 -4.02
N PHE A 76 -8.54 7.20 -4.22
CA PHE A 76 -8.93 6.62 -5.51
C PHE A 76 -9.19 7.67 -6.61
N THR A 77 -9.42 8.92 -6.23
CA THR A 77 -9.88 9.96 -7.18
C THR A 77 -9.00 11.21 -7.21
N GLY A 78 -7.96 11.31 -6.39
CA GLY A 78 -7.31 12.61 -6.20
C GLY A 78 -5.80 12.64 -6.05
N GLY A 79 -5.08 11.57 -6.36
CA GLY A 79 -3.61 11.58 -6.29
C GLY A 79 -3.05 11.96 -4.91
N THR A 80 -3.78 11.71 -3.82
CA THR A 80 -3.34 12.01 -2.46
C THR A 80 -2.92 10.73 -1.75
N MET A 81 -1.64 10.61 -1.45
CA MET A 81 -1.06 9.52 -0.69
C MET A 81 -0.75 9.98 0.75
N LYS A 82 -1.15 9.17 1.72
CA LYS A 82 -0.85 9.40 3.14
C LYS A 82 -0.05 8.22 3.67
N VAL A 83 1.05 8.49 4.36
CA VAL A 83 1.95 7.45 4.88
C VAL A 83 2.20 7.70 6.37
N GLY A 84 1.92 6.71 7.18
CA GLY A 84 2.13 6.74 8.61
C GLY A 84 3.54 6.31 9.01
N SER A 85 4.01 6.83 10.14
CA SER A 85 5.36 6.57 10.67
C SER A 85 5.49 5.27 11.46
N GLY A 86 4.43 4.47 11.59
CA GLY A 86 4.51 3.17 12.24
C GLY A 86 4.45 3.17 13.76
N GLY A 87 3.93 4.24 14.39
CA GLY A 87 3.64 4.25 15.84
C GLY A 87 4.84 4.41 16.76
N GLY A 88 5.31 5.63 16.95
CA GLY A 88 6.09 6.06 18.13
C GLY A 88 7.51 5.54 18.26
N GLY A 89 8.04 4.90 17.25
CA GLY A 89 9.41 4.38 17.20
C GLY A 89 10.25 5.01 16.10
N PRO A 90 11.47 4.49 15.87
CA PRO A 90 12.29 4.86 14.73
C PRO A 90 11.52 4.61 13.43
N LEU A 91 11.79 5.37 12.38
CA LEU A 91 11.11 5.27 11.07
C LEU A 91 11.25 3.90 10.39
N THR A 92 12.05 3.02 10.91
CA THR A 92 12.21 1.62 10.50
C THR A 92 10.91 0.80 10.58
N ASN A 93 9.93 1.24 11.40
CA ASN A 93 8.58 0.63 11.42
C ASN A 93 7.57 1.42 10.57
N SER A 94 8.02 2.34 9.74
CA SER A 94 7.14 3.15 8.89
C SER A 94 6.48 2.30 7.80
N TYR A 95 5.37 2.81 7.29
CA TYR A 95 4.70 2.24 6.11
C TYR A 95 5.31 2.72 4.77
N ALA A 96 6.46 3.38 4.80
CA ALA A 96 7.20 3.78 3.62
C ALA A 96 8.17 2.68 3.17
N THR A 97 7.65 1.56 2.73
CA THR A 97 8.40 0.53 1.99
C THR A 97 8.06 0.62 0.51
N LEU A 98 8.89 0.04 -0.34
CA LEU A 98 8.74 0.16 -1.78
C LEU A 98 7.44 -0.50 -2.26
N ASP A 99 7.17 -1.70 -1.78
CA ASP A 99 5.98 -2.49 -2.06
C ASP A 99 4.69 -1.83 -1.52
N ILE A 100 4.69 -1.30 -0.27
CA ILE A 100 3.53 -0.59 0.29
C ILE A 100 3.23 0.68 -0.52
N ILE A 101 4.23 1.47 -0.89
CA ILE A 101 4.01 2.65 -1.74
C ILE A 101 3.52 2.24 -3.13
N GLY A 102 4.00 1.12 -3.67
CA GLY A 102 3.50 0.54 -4.91
C GLY A 102 2.04 0.10 -4.81
N HIS A 103 1.67 -0.54 -3.71
CA HIS A 103 0.32 -0.93 -3.36
C HIS A 103 -0.62 0.29 -3.32
N GLU A 104 -0.24 1.33 -2.59
CA GLU A 104 -1.05 2.55 -2.51
C GLU A 104 -1.22 3.22 -3.87
N TYR A 105 -0.16 3.28 -4.67
CA TYR A 105 -0.22 3.83 -6.02
C TYR A 105 -1.19 3.02 -6.91
N ALA A 106 -1.19 1.70 -6.79
CA ALA A 106 -2.06 0.82 -7.56
C ALA A 106 -3.55 1.01 -7.22
N HIS A 107 -3.90 1.38 -5.98
CA HIS A 107 -5.27 1.76 -5.63
C HIS A 107 -5.78 2.94 -6.48
N ALA A 108 -4.96 3.96 -6.70
CA ALA A 108 -5.34 5.09 -7.55
C ALA A 108 -5.51 4.67 -9.02
N VAL A 109 -4.65 3.76 -9.50
CA VAL A 109 -4.81 3.18 -10.85
C VAL A 109 -6.11 2.38 -10.96
N THR A 110 -6.41 1.53 -9.99
CA THR A 110 -7.66 0.76 -9.94
C THR A 110 -8.88 1.69 -9.90
N GLY A 111 -8.81 2.76 -9.10
CA GLY A 111 -9.88 3.76 -9.00
C GLY A 111 -10.11 4.55 -10.28
N SER A 112 -9.08 4.71 -11.13
CA SER A 112 -9.18 5.41 -12.42
C SER A 112 -9.42 4.47 -13.61
N THR A 113 -9.52 3.16 -13.38
CA THR A 113 -9.69 2.16 -14.44
C THR A 113 -10.88 1.23 -14.18
N ALA A 114 -10.68 0.22 -13.34
CA ALA A 114 -11.68 -0.81 -13.06
C ALA A 114 -12.78 -0.36 -12.10
N GLU A 115 -12.54 0.70 -11.33
CA GLU A 115 -13.48 1.28 -10.36
C GLU A 115 -14.10 0.21 -9.44
N LEU A 116 -13.28 -0.78 -9.01
CA LEU A 116 -13.74 -1.87 -8.17
C LEU A 116 -14.30 -1.31 -6.85
N GLU A 117 -15.57 -1.59 -6.57
CA GLU A 117 -16.21 -1.20 -5.32
C GLU A 117 -15.40 -1.74 -4.14
N TYR A 118 -15.03 -0.85 -3.20
CA TYR A 118 -14.17 -1.23 -2.07
C TYR A 118 -14.99 -1.89 -0.97
N GLN A 119 -15.57 -3.04 -1.31
CA GLN A 119 -16.38 -3.86 -0.40
C GLN A 119 -16.41 -5.33 -0.85
N ASN A 120 -16.42 -6.24 0.12
CA ASN A 120 -16.53 -7.69 -0.10
C ASN A 120 -15.51 -8.22 -1.12
N GLU A 121 -15.91 -9.08 -2.03
CA GLU A 121 -15.02 -9.71 -3.02
C GLU A 121 -14.41 -8.70 -4.00
N SER A 122 -15.18 -7.70 -4.42
CA SER A 122 -14.68 -6.62 -5.29
C SER A 122 -13.57 -5.83 -4.61
N GLY A 123 -13.75 -5.50 -3.32
CA GLY A 123 -12.74 -4.85 -2.52
C GLY A 123 -11.52 -5.75 -2.25
N ALA A 124 -11.73 -7.05 -2.06
CA ALA A 124 -10.63 -8.02 -1.93
C ALA A 124 -9.80 -8.14 -3.22
N LEU A 125 -10.44 -8.04 -4.39
CA LEU A 125 -9.72 -7.96 -5.67
C LEU A 125 -8.93 -6.66 -5.80
N ASN A 126 -9.49 -5.53 -5.37
CA ASN A 126 -8.80 -4.23 -5.34
C ASN A 126 -7.53 -4.32 -4.49
N GLU A 127 -7.63 -4.88 -3.28
CA GLU A 127 -6.49 -5.12 -2.38
C GLU A 127 -5.45 -6.06 -3.00
N SER A 128 -5.88 -7.16 -3.61
CA SER A 128 -4.96 -8.11 -4.23
C SER A 128 -4.23 -7.51 -5.42
N PHE A 129 -4.90 -6.76 -6.29
CA PHE A 129 -4.19 -6.04 -7.37
C PHE A 129 -3.18 -5.06 -6.79
N ALA A 130 -3.52 -4.35 -5.72
CA ALA A 130 -2.60 -3.45 -5.07
C ALA A 130 -1.36 -4.17 -4.52
N ASP A 131 -1.53 -5.31 -3.85
CA ASP A 131 -0.42 -6.15 -3.39
C ASP A 131 0.46 -6.65 -4.56
N ILE A 132 -0.15 -7.18 -5.61
CA ILE A 132 0.56 -7.69 -6.79
C ILE A 132 1.40 -6.59 -7.45
N PHE A 133 0.86 -5.37 -7.57
CA PHE A 133 1.62 -4.25 -8.15
C PHE A 133 2.65 -3.66 -7.19
N GLY A 134 2.46 -3.82 -5.87
CA GLY A 134 3.49 -3.55 -4.88
C GLY A 134 4.73 -4.43 -5.09
N GLU A 135 4.53 -5.74 -5.17
CA GLU A 135 5.58 -6.73 -5.46
C GLU A 135 6.20 -6.52 -6.87
N ALA A 136 5.37 -6.15 -7.86
CA ALA A 136 5.89 -5.82 -9.19
C ALA A 136 6.78 -4.57 -9.17
N LEU A 137 6.50 -3.60 -8.32
CA LEU A 137 7.35 -2.42 -8.13
C LEU A 137 8.67 -2.80 -7.48
N GLU A 138 8.65 -3.70 -6.51
CA GLU A 138 9.87 -4.21 -5.90
C GLU A 138 10.74 -4.94 -6.91
N LEU A 139 10.16 -5.85 -7.69
CA LEU A 139 10.86 -6.52 -8.78
C LEU A 139 11.42 -5.53 -9.81
N TYR A 140 10.66 -4.52 -10.20
CA TYR A 140 11.09 -3.49 -11.15
C TYR A 140 12.27 -2.66 -10.65
N SER A 141 12.26 -2.32 -9.36
CA SER A 141 13.24 -1.40 -8.78
C SER A 141 14.51 -2.09 -8.29
N ASN A 142 14.37 -3.30 -7.72
CA ASN A 142 15.45 -4.04 -7.07
C ASN A 142 15.95 -5.23 -7.93
N GLY A 143 15.20 -5.62 -8.96
CA GLY A 143 15.48 -6.81 -9.76
C GLY A 143 15.05 -8.13 -9.10
N THR A 144 14.53 -8.09 -7.89
CA THR A 144 13.98 -9.21 -7.11
C THR A 144 12.80 -8.73 -6.30
N ASN A 145 11.91 -9.64 -5.92
CA ASN A 145 10.85 -9.43 -4.92
C ASN A 145 10.81 -10.65 -3.99
N ASP A 146 10.25 -10.51 -2.82
CA ASP A 146 10.21 -11.58 -1.81
C ASP A 146 8.80 -12.12 -1.54
N TRP A 147 7.76 -11.53 -2.12
CA TRP A 147 6.35 -11.86 -1.94
C TRP A 147 5.83 -11.59 -0.52
N LEU A 148 6.46 -10.64 0.20
CA LEU A 148 6.19 -10.31 1.59
C LEU A 148 5.89 -8.82 1.77
N MET A 149 4.66 -8.41 1.66
CA MET A 149 4.26 -7.01 1.81
C MET A 149 4.78 -6.36 3.10
N GLY A 150 5.63 -5.36 2.97
CA GLY A 150 6.22 -4.61 4.09
C GLY A 150 7.32 -5.34 4.84
N ALA A 151 8.10 -6.19 4.17
CA ALA A 151 9.16 -6.98 4.82
C ALA A 151 10.25 -6.12 5.49
N GLU A 152 10.55 -4.93 4.96
CA GLU A 152 11.57 -4.02 5.49
C GLU A 152 11.16 -3.30 6.77
N ARG A 153 9.93 -3.44 7.22
CA ARG A 153 9.46 -2.85 8.47
C ARG A 153 9.99 -3.63 9.67
N ASP A 154 10.37 -2.94 10.74
CA ASP A 154 10.77 -3.60 12.01
C ASP A 154 9.67 -4.50 12.57
N GLY A 155 8.41 -4.19 12.31
CA GLY A 155 7.25 -5.02 12.64
C GLY A 155 7.11 -6.28 11.76
N GLY A 156 7.98 -6.44 10.77
CA GLY A 156 7.93 -7.48 9.76
C GLY A 156 6.77 -7.31 8.77
N TYR A 157 6.67 -8.25 7.85
CA TYR A 157 5.67 -8.22 6.79
C TYR A 157 4.23 -8.34 7.32
N ILE A 158 3.32 -7.71 6.61
CA ILE A 158 1.89 -7.68 6.95
C ILE A 158 1.08 -8.75 6.19
N ARG A 159 1.52 -9.11 4.99
CA ARG A 159 0.93 -10.18 4.17
C ARG A 159 2.03 -11.01 3.51
N ASN A 160 1.72 -12.26 3.21
CA ASN A 160 2.60 -13.18 2.51
C ASN A 160 1.84 -13.78 1.31
N LEU A 161 2.19 -13.36 0.11
CA LEU A 161 1.49 -13.77 -1.11
C LEU A 161 1.77 -15.25 -1.42
N SER A 162 2.94 -15.75 -1.06
CA SER A 162 3.33 -17.14 -1.28
C SER A 162 2.70 -18.13 -0.27
N ASN A 163 2.30 -17.63 0.90
CA ASN A 163 1.62 -18.40 1.93
C ASN A 163 0.66 -17.52 2.75
N PRO A 164 -0.53 -17.16 2.22
CA PRO A 164 -1.45 -16.24 2.89
C PRO A 164 -1.88 -16.69 4.28
N LYS A 165 -1.94 -18.00 4.53
CA LYS A 165 -2.30 -18.57 5.84
C LYS A 165 -1.35 -18.19 6.96
N ASP A 166 -0.13 -17.83 6.65
CA ASP A 166 0.87 -17.35 7.58
C ASP A 166 0.44 -16.08 8.33
N LYS A 167 -0.37 -15.25 7.68
CA LYS A 167 -0.99 -14.05 8.26
C LYS A 167 -2.51 -14.18 8.45
N GLY A 168 -3.03 -15.41 8.48
CA GLY A 168 -4.44 -15.67 8.72
C GLY A 168 -5.36 -15.37 7.54
N GLN A 169 -4.81 -15.16 6.35
CA GLN A 169 -5.59 -14.98 5.12
C GLN A 169 -5.93 -16.34 4.48
N PRO A 170 -7.03 -16.46 3.71
CA PRO A 170 -7.33 -17.65 2.94
C PRO A 170 -6.44 -17.76 1.69
N ASP A 171 -6.13 -18.99 1.29
CA ASP A 171 -5.50 -19.32 -0.01
C ASP A 171 -6.50 -19.93 -1.01
N THR A 172 -7.75 -20.10 -0.59
CA THR A 172 -8.79 -20.74 -1.38
C THR A 172 -10.11 -20.03 -1.14
N TYR A 173 -10.85 -19.79 -2.20
CA TYR A 173 -12.18 -19.16 -2.15
C TYR A 173 -13.13 -19.96 -1.26
N LEU A 174 -13.76 -19.30 -0.28
CA LEU A 174 -14.61 -19.89 0.76
C LEU A 174 -13.90 -20.99 1.60
N GLY A 175 -12.57 -21.07 1.54
CA GLY A 175 -11.79 -22.07 2.27
C GLY A 175 -11.45 -21.64 3.70
N THR A 176 -10.43 -22.28 4.26
CA THR A 176 -9.93 -21.95 5.60
C THR A 176 -9.50 -20.49 5.67
N ASN A 177 -9.88 -19.78 6.74
CA ASN A 177 -9.65 -18.36 6.97
C ASN A 177 -10.46 -17.41 6.08
N TRP A 178 -11.37 -17.91 5.23
CA TRP A 178 -12.27 -17.02 4.49
C TRP A 178 -13.13 -16.21 5.46
N TYR A 179 -13.10 -14.88 5.31
CA TYR A 179 -13.84 -13.97 6.18
C TYR A 179 -15.24 -13.68 5.60
N ASN A 180 -16.26 -13.87 6.43
CA ASN A 180 -17.68 -13.65 6.08
C ASN A 180 -18.34 -12.56 6.94
N GLY A 181 -17.56 -11.81 7.74
CA GLY A 181 -18.09 -10.77 8.61
C GLY A 181 -18.25 -9.42 7.90
N ALA A 182 -18.81 -8.44 8.61
CA ALA A 182 -19.01 -7.10 8.09
C ALA A 182 -17.80 -6.16 8.32
N ASN A 183 -16.84 -6.55 9.17
CA ASN A 183 -15.68 -5.74 9.45
C ASN A 183 -14.77 -5.67 8.21
N ASP A 184 -13.88 -4.64 8.19
CA ASP A 184 -12.92 -4.48 7.10
C ASP A 184 -13.62 -4.51 5.72
N PHE A 185 -14.74 -3.79 5.61
CA PHE A 185 -15.56 -3.72 4.39
C PHE A 185 -15.94 -5.11 3.81
N GLY A 186 -16.14 -6.09 4.69
CA GLY A 186 -16.40 -7.48 4.29
C GLY A 186 -15.15 -8.32 4.14
N GLY A 187 -14.04 -7.91 4.79
CA GLY A 187 -12.76 -8.63 4.82
C GLY A 187 -11.88 -8.40 3.58
N VAL A 188 -11.87 -7.17 3.06
CA VAL A 188 -11.11 -6.87 1.84
C VAL A 188 -9.62 -7.17 1.99
N HIS A 189 -9.01 -6.82 3.14
CA HIS A 189 -7.61 -7.13 3.42
C HIS A 189 -7.36 -8.59 3.82
N THR A 190 -8.42 -9.34 4.15
CA THR A 190 -8.30 -10.77 4.48
C THR A 190 -8.46 -11.62 3.23
N ASN A 191 -9.56 -11.45 2.50
CA ASN A 191 -9.92 -12.30 1.37
C ASN A 191 -9.08 -12.06 0.12
N SER A 192 -8.31 -10.96 0.07
CA SER A 192 -7.29 -10.69 -0.96
C SER A 192 -6.24 -11.81 -1.07
N GLY A 193 -6.02 -12.56 0.01
CA GLY A 193 -5.07 -13.67 0.03
C GLY A 193 -5.33 -14.74 -1.03
N VAL A 194 -6.59 -14.97 -1.42
CA VAL A 194 -6.94 -15.96 -2.45
C VAL A 194 -6.33 -15.61 -3.80
N GLN A 195 -6.52 -14.38 -4.28
CA GLN A 195 -5.96 -13.96 -5.56
C GLN A 195 -4.46 -13.73 -5.47
N ASN A 196 -3.94 -13.24 -4.33
CA ASN A 196 -2.51 -13.12 -4.09
C ASN A 196 -1.81 -14.47 -4.29
N PHE A 197 -2.34 -15.52 -3.66
CA PHE A 197 -1.80 -16.88 -3.79
C PHE A 197 -1.95 -17.46 -5.20
N TRP A 198 -3.06 -17.18 -5.87
CA TRP A 198 -3.25 -17.61 -7.26
C TRP A 198 -2.25 -16.96 -8.20
N PHE A 199 -1.89 -15.70 -7.95
CA PHE A 199 -0.93 -14.97 -8.79
C PHE A 199 0.51 -15.45 -8.57
N TYR A 200 0.91 -15.71 -7.29
CA TYR A 200 2.20 -16.28 -6.94
C TYR A 200 2.45 -17.62 -7.64
#